data_dd1cc62ebf57a5d81b716c289eff1c4d
#
_entry.id   dd1cc62ebf57a5d81b716c289eff1c4d
#
_cell.length_a   1.000
_cell.length_b   1.000
_cell.length_c   1.000
_cell.angle_alpha   90.00
_cell.angle_beta   90.00
_cell.angle_gamma   90.00
#
_symmetry.space_group_name_H-M   'P 1'
#
loop_
_entity.id
_entity.type
_entity.pdbx_description
1 polymer ?
#
loop_
_entity_poly.entity_id
_entity_poly.type
_entity_poly.pdbx_seq_one_letter_code
_entity_poly.pdbx_strand_id
1 'polypeptide(L)'
;MDWPARPGRRAFVKWGLASAGVPLVSHALGAARADGKAKPVDSGEHGGSAVSVGSGIQMYYKEDWLGAPWLNGEPALLLHGNLETSEIWYGWVPRMAQQFRLFRPDLPGFGRSTAPRDFEWSLANFAKLVVNFLDAIGVASAHIIGAKTGGAIAMQFAATYPQRTRTLVVASGPFSSLDPATDNNSQQVRLGSLASKEEMAYFDKLRDETSADTRRGVGKMISNFNLESLLPQIVAPTLIITSDRSALQSMETVLRFQPKIRNSRLLVLTTDAYHVAVAKADECVTSVLAFIRETGEQA
;
A
#
# COMPACT_ATOMS: atom_id res chain seq x y z
N MET A 1 -24.86 -21.71 -51.23
CA MET A 1 -25.10 -22.21 -49.86
C MET A 1 -25.62 -21.02 -49.06
N ASP A 2 -26.90 -21.12 -48.77
CA ASP A 2 -27.73 -20.00 -48.37
C ASP A 2 -27.57 -19.63 -46.89
N TRP A 3 -27.56 -18.32 -46.62
CA TRP A 3 -27.60 -17.72 -45.32
C TRP A 3 -29.06 -17.41 -44.95
N PRO A 4 -29.63 -17.84 -43.82
CA PRO A 4 -31.01 -17.53 -43.46
C PRO A 4 -31.14 -16.17 -42.80
N ALA A 5 -32.27 -15.53 -43.13
CA ALA A 5 -32.72 -14.21 -42.80
C ALA A 5 -33.06 -13.96 -41.31
N ARG A 6 -32.94 -12.70 -40.87
CA ARG A 6 -33.36 -12.18 -39.55
C ARG A 6 -34.90 -12.14 -39.43
N PRO A 7 -35.51 -12.43 -38.28
CA PRO A 7 -36.90 -12.06 -38.01
C PRO A 7 -36.99 -10.76 -37.15
N GLY A 8 -37.83 -9.97 -37.54
CA GLY A 8 -38.79 -8.95 -37.27
C GLY A 8 -38.88 -8.31 -35.85
N ARG A 9 -39.09 -7.02 -35.91
CA ARG A 9 -39.51 -6.10 -34.83
C ARG A 9 -40.78 -6.58 -34.13
N ARG A 10 -40.83 -6.49 -32.79
CA ARG A 10 -42.10 -6.49 -32.03
C ARG A 10 -42.13 -5.39 -30.99
N ALA A 11 -43.06 -4.46 -31.26
CA ALA A 11 -44.12 -3.91 -30.44
C ALA A 11 -43.76 -3.35 -29.05
N PHE A 12 -43.86 -2.02 -28.98
CA PHE A 12 -44.01 -1.22 -27.76
C PHE A 12 -45.36 -1.52 -27.10
N VAL A 13 -45.36 -1.88 -25.82
CA VAL A 13 -46.53 -1.84 -24.96
C VAL A 13 -46.42 -0.62 -24.03
N LYS A 14 -47.32 0.36 -24.20
CA LYS A 14 -47.53 1.45 -23.27
C LYS A 14 -48.32 0.93 -22.06
N TRP A 15 -47.80 1.12 -20.84
CA TRP A 15 -48.57 1.01 -19.63
C TRP A 15 -48.82 2.41 -19.04
N GLY A 16 -50.09 2.70 -18.75
CA GLY A 16 -50.57 3.96 -18.24
C GLY A 16 -50.27 4.12 -16.75
N LEU A 17 -50.06 5.38 -16.40
CA LEU A 17 -49.92 5.88 -15.04
C LEU A 17 -51.26 5.90 -14.30
N ALA A 18 -51.34 5.28 -13.13
CA ALA A 18 -52.34 5.60 -12.11
C ALA A 18 -51.60 6.26 -10.93
N SER A 19 -51.95 7.53 -10.70
CA SER A 19 -51.46 8.34 -9.60
C SER A 19 -52.20 8.01 -8.31
N ALA A 20 -51.50 7.59 -7.26
CA ALA A 20 -51.99 7.63 -5.89
C ALA A 20 -50.99 8.45 -5.07
N GLY A 21 -51.42 9.62 -4.60
CA GLY A 21 -50.62 10.52 -3.80
C GLY A 21 -50.45 10.01 -2.37
N VAL A 22 -49.21 10.04 -1.90
CA VAL A 22 -48.82 9.90 -0.49
C VAL A 22 -48.06 11.16 -0.12
N PRO A 23 -48.37 11.85 0.99
CA PRO A 23 -47.66 13.08 1.36
C PRO A 23 -46.26 12.75 1.91
N LEU A 24 -45.23 13.32 1.28
CA LEU A 24 -43.87 13.33 1.74
C LEU A 24 -43.71 14.27 2.94
N VAL A 25 -43.52 13.72 4.13
CA VAL A 25 -43.01 14.47 5.27
C VAL A 25 -41.48 14.60 5.11
N SER A 26 -41.05 15.79 4.69
CA SER A 26 -39.64 16.12 4.59
C SER A 26 -39.03 16.38 5.98
N HIS A 27 -38.26 15.42 6.52
CA HIS A 27 -37.34 15.71 7.59
C HIS A 27 -36.04 16.20 6.96
N ALA A 28 -35.83 17.51 6.99
CA ALA A 28 -34.54 18.10 6.64
C ALA A 28 -33.51 17.81 7.74
N LEU A 29 -32.75 16.76 7.60
CA LEU A 29 -31.51 16.59 8.32
C LEU A 29 -30.43 17.41 7.59
N GLY A 30 -30.09 18.56 8.17
CA GLY A 30 -29.02 19.42 7.71
C GLY A 30 -27.68 18.69 7.85
N ALA A 31 -27.21 18.06 6.79
CA ALA A 31 -25.82 17.65 6.68
C ALA A 31 -24.98 18.91 6.40
N ALA A 32 -24.28 19.40 7.42
CA ALA A 32 -23.22 20.39 7.24
C ALA A 32 -22.16 19.78 6.31
N ARG A 33 -22.13 20.23 5.06
CA ARG A 33 -21.00 20.01 4.15
C ARG A 33 -19.80 20.78 4.68
N ALA A 34 -18.84 20.06 5.22
CA ALA A 34 -17.49 20.58 5.42
C ALA A 34 -16.80 20.64 4.04
N ASP A 35 -17.07 21.70 3.29
CA ASP A 35 -16.31 22.05 2.08
C ASP A 35 -15.00 22.74 2.52
N GLY A 36 -13.99 21.92 2.81
CA GLY A 36 -12.65 22.35 3.17
C GLY A 36 -11.60 21.34 2.72
N LYS A 37 -11.73 20.78 1.49
CA LYS A 37 -10.65 20.00 0.89
C LYS A 37 -9.50 20.97 0.57
N ALA A 38 -8.42 20.93 1.36
CA ALA A 38 -7.16 21.53 0.96
C ALA A 38 -6.79 20.92 -0.41
N LYS A 39 -6.69 21.78 -1.44
CA LYS A 39 -6.22 21.32 -2.75
C LYS A 39 -4.78 20.84 -2.57
N PRO A 40 -4.40 19.68 -3.16
CA PRO A 40 -3.00 19.26 -3.18
C PRO A 40 -2.15 20.38 -3.77
N VAL A 41 -1.02 20.68 -3.12
CA VAL A 41 -0.06 21.62 -3.68
C VAL A 41 0.68 20.88 -4.79
N ASP A 42 0.48 21.32 -6.03
CA ASP A 42 1.19 20.78 -7.19
C ASP A 42 2.69 21.01 -7.00
N SER A 43 3.47 19.94 -6.92
CA SER A 43 4.93 20.00 -6.72
C SER A 43 5.72 20.06 -8.03
N GLY A 44 5.13 20.50 -9.14
CA GLY A 44 5.81 20.92 -10.37
C GLY A 44 6.56 19.78 -11.11
N GLU A 45 7.87 19.78 -11.14
CA GLU A 45 8.72 19.06 -12.11
C GLU A 45 8.71 17.50 -12.07
N HIS A 46 8.04 16.83 -11.13
CA HIS A 46 8.14 15.35 -10.96
C HIS A 46 6.80 14.62 -10.82
N GLY A 47 5.69 15.24 -11.16
CA GLY A 47 4.39 14.57 -11.33
C GLY A 47 3.76 14.00 -10.05
N GLY A 48 3.95 14.64 -8.89
CA GLY A 48 3.32 14.25 -7.62
C GLY A 48 2.72 15.44 -6.89
N SER A 49 2.04 15.16 -5.77
CA SER A 49 1.38 16.15 -4.91
C SER A 49 1.87 16.03 -3.47
N ALA A 50 1.63 17.05 -2.65
CA ALA A 50 1.89 17.00 -1.22
C ALA A 50 0.61 17.35 -0.44
N VAL A 51 0.40 16.67 0.70
CA VAL A 51 -0.70 16.95 1.62
C VAL A 51 -0.20 17.06 3.05
N SER A 52 -0.86 17.92 3.83
CA SER A 52 -0.60 18.01 5.26
C SER A 52 -1.27 16.84 5.99
N VAL A 53 -0.48 16.14 6.81
CA VAL A 53 -0.97 15.03 7.65
C VAL A 53 -1.00 15.37 9.14
N GLY A 54 -0.88 16.67 9.45
CA GLY A 54 -0.84 17.21 10.82
C GLY A 54 0.60 17.37 11.35
N SER A 55 0.72 18.04 12.49
CA SER A 55 2.00 18.27 13.19
C SER A 55 3.11 18.89 12.32
N GLY A 56 2.75 19.74 11.34
CA GLY A 56 3.69 20.35 10.40
C GLY A 56 4.30 19.40 9.37
N ILE A 57 3.81 18.17 9.27
CA ILE A 57 4.31 17.16 8.32
C ILE A 57 3.60 17.33 6.99
N GLN A 58 4.39 17.48 5.92
CA GLN A 58 3.93 17.40 4.53
C GLN A 58 4.34 16.06 3.97
N MET A 59 3.36 15.25 3.55
CA MET A 59 3.61 14.00 2.85
C MET A 59 3.46 14.20 1.35
N TYR A 60 4.57 14.03 0.63
CA TYR A 60 4.58 13.93 -0.82
C TYR A 60 4.08 12.55 -1.25
N TYR A 61 3.35 12.49 -2.37
CA TYR A 61 2.89 11.21 -2.94
C TYR A 61 2.74 11.31 -4.46
N LYS A 62 2.80 10.16 -5.09
CA LYS A 62 2.39 9.98 -6.49
C LYS A 62 1.05 9.26 -6.54
N GLU A 63 0.24 9.64 -7.51
CA GLU A 63 -1.02 8.98 -7.83
C GLU A 63 -0.92 8.45 -9.25
N ASP A 64 -1.20 7.15 -9.45
CA ASP A 64 -1.18 6.53 -10.76
C ASP A 64 -2.53 5.86 -11.05
N TRP A 65 -3.10 6.18 -12.21
CA TRP A 65 -4.27 5.54 -12.79
C TRP A 65 -4.09 5.41 -14.30
N LEU A 66 -4.06 4.18 -14.79
CA LEU A 66 -3.92 3.83 -16.22
C LEU A 66 -5.15 3.08 -16.75
N GLY A 67 -6.21 2.98 -15.95
CA GLY A 67 -7.48 2.41 -16.35
C GLY A 67 -8.30 3.38 -17.21
N ALA A 68 -9.49 2.94 -17.62
CA ALA A 68 -10.38 3.77 -18.42
C ALA A 68 -10.76 5.06 -17.66
N PRO A 69 -10.75 6.24 -18.32
CA PRO A 69 -10.93 7.54 -17.64
C PRO A 69 -12.32 7.75 -17.03
N TRP A 70 -13.30 6.94 -17.42
CA TRP A 70 -14.64 6.95 -16.83
C TRP A 70 -14.83 5.99 -15.67
N LEU A 71 -13.82 5.21 -15.32
CA LEU A 71 -13.83 4.31 -14.15
C LEU A 71 -13.12 4.95 -12.97
N ASN A 72 -13.61 4.66 -11.77
CA ASN A 72 -12.92 4.95 -10.53
C ASN A 72 -12.27 3.65 -10.03
N GLY A 73 -10.95 3.52 -10.21
CA GLY A 73 -10.21 2.39 -9.66
C GLY A 73 -10.30 2.33 -8.14
N GLU A 74 -10.40 1.12 -7.59
CA GLU A 74 -10.30 0.96 -6.14
C GLU A 74 -8.94 1.45 -5.64
N PRO A 75 -8.90 2.13 -4.47
CA PRO A 75 -7.66 2.68 -3.96
C PRO A 75 -6.72 1.58 -3.44
N ALA A 76 -5.45 1.65 -3.84
CA ALA A 76 -4.37 0.85 -3.29
C ALA A 76 -3.24 1.77 -2.81
N LEU A 77 -2.80 1.59 -1.56
CA LEU A 77 -1.74 2.36 -0.92
C LEU A 77 -0.47 1.52 -0.83
N LEU A 78 0.63 2.03 -1.39
CA LEU A 78 1.90 1.34 -1.49
C LEU A 78 2.94 2.02 -0.59
N LEU A 79 3.32 1.36 0.52
CA LEU A 79 4.23 1.86 1.54
C LEU A 79 5.64 1.28 1.34
N HIS A 80 6.60 2.14 1.01
CA HIS A 80 8.01 1.75 0.81
C HIS A 80 8.72 1.42 2.13
N GLY A 81 9.89 0.80 2.04
CA GLY A 81 10.73 0.49 3.20
C GLY A 81 11.59 1.66 3.66
N ASN A 82 12.42 1.41 4.68
CA ASN A 82 13.41 2.39 5.13
C ASN A 82 14.48 2.62 4.06
N LEU A 83 14.99 3.86 3.99
CA LEU A 83 16.00 4.33 3.03
C LEU A 83 15.54 4.21 1.57
N GLU A 84 14.26 4.39 1.34
CA GLU A 84 13.60 4.30 0.04
C GLU A 84 12.60 5.44 -0.14
N THR A 85 11.97 5.49 -1.29
CA THR A 85 10.93 6.45 -1.66
C THR A 85 9.80 5.75 -2.42
N SER A 86 8.77 6.49 -2.77
CA SER A 86 7.68 6.04 -3.66
C SER A 86 8.13 5.46 -4.99
N GLU A 87 9.37 5.74 -5.42
CA GLU A 87 9.91 5.30 -6.71
C GLU A 87 10.21 3.79 -6.76
N ILE A 88 10.39 3.13 -5.62
CA ILE A 88 10.68 1.68 -5.60
C ILE A 88 9.57 0.82 -6.21
N TRP A 89 8.40 1.40 -6.39
CA TRP A 89 7.23 0.73 -6.95
C TRP A 89 7.15 0.75 -8.47
N TYR A 90 8.23 1.21 -9.17
CA TYR A 90 8.29 1.35 -10.63
C TYR A 90 7.86 0.07 -11.37
N GLY A 91 8.23 -1.11 -10.89
CA GLY A 91 7.86 -2.39 -11.50
C GLY A 91 6.39 -2.80 -11.25
N TRP A 92 5.70 -2.15 -10.30
CA TRP A 92 4.30 -2.48 -9.94
C TRP A 92 3.30 -1.61 -10.71
N VAL A 93 3.63 -0.34 -10.91
CA VAL A 93 2.73 0.68 -11.49
C VAL A 93 2.14 0.26 -12.83
N PRO A 94 2.91 -0.21 -13.83
CA PRO A 94 2.36 -0.44 -15.18
C PRO A 94 1.20 -1.45 -15.22
N ARG A 95 1.18 -2.40 -14.30
CA ARG A 95 0.16 -3.46 -14.25
C ARG A 95 -0.94 -3.16 -13.23
N MET A 96 -0.57 -2.71 -12.04
CA MET A 96 -1.56 -2.43 -10.98
C MET A 96 -2.39 -1.20 -11.29
N ALA A 97 -1.81 -0.13 -11.85
CA ALA A 97 -2.53 1.10 -12.17
C ALA A 97 -3.59 0.94 -13.26
N GLN A 98 -3.63 -0.18 -13.97
CA GLN A 98 -4.71 -0.52 -14.91
C GLN A 98 -6.00 -0.96 -14.21
N GLN A 99 -5.92 -1.39 -12.95
CA GLN A 99 -7.05 -1.93 -12.18
C GLN A 99 -7.32 -1.15 -10.88
N PHE A 100 -6.28 -0.54 -10.30
CA PHE A 100 -6.33 0.18 -9.03
C PHE A 100 -5.82 1.60 -9.19
N ARG A 101 -6.43 2.53 -8.46
CA ARG A 101 -5.91 3.87 -8.27
C ARG A 101 -4.82 3.80 -7.20
N LEU A 102 -3.57 3.90 -7.64
CA LEU A 102 -2.41 3.71 -6.77
C LEU A 102 -2.05 5.02 -6.08
N PHE A 103 -1.82 4.96 -4.78
CA PHE A 103 -1.23 6.04 -4.00
C PHE A 103 0.10 5.57 -3.44
N ARG A 104 1.18 6.28 -3.77
CA ARG A 104 2.54 5.95 -3.38
C ARG A 104 3.14 7.14 -2.63
N PRO A 105 2.95 7.26 -1.30
CA PRO A 105 3.57 8.31 -0.54
C PRO A 105 5.07 8.05 -0.32
N ASP A 106 5.85 9.13 -0.23
CA ASP A 106 7.09 9.10 0.50
C ASP A 106 6.75 9.16 1.99
N LEU A 107 7.23 8.20 2.77
CA LEU A 107 6.99 8.19 4.21
C LEU A 107 7.71 9.37 4.90
N PRO A 108 7.22 9.90 6.03
CA PRO A 108 7.84 11.02 6.73
C PRO A 108 9.34 10.83 6.97
N GLY A 109 10.12 11.83 6.57
CA GLY A 109 11.58 11.82 6.65
C GLY A 109 12.30 11.19 5.45
N PHE A 110 11.55 10.63 4.49
CA PHE A 110 12.11 10.07 3.26
C PHE A 110 11.67 10.87 2.03
N GLY A 111 12.50 10.83 0.99
CA GLY A 111 12.23 11.46 -0.27
C GLY A 111 11.89 12.95 -0.12
N ARG A 112 10.67 13.33 -0.50
CA ARG A 112 10.17 14.71 -0.47
C ARG A 112 9.25 14.99 0.72
N SER A 113 9.01 14.01 1.58
CA SER A 113 8.21 14.17 2.78
C SER A 113 9.03 14.72 3.93
N THR A 114 8.45 15.65 4.68
CA THR A 114 9.12 16.25 5.83
C THR A 114 8.96 15.41 7.08
N ALA A 115 9.91 15.54 8.01
CA ALA A 115 9.76 15.09 9.39
C ALA A 115 10.34 16.18 10.32
N PRO A 116 9.62 16.60 11.37
CA PRO A 116 10.13 17.55 12.35
C PRO A 116 11.27 16.93 13.18
N ARG A 117 12.07 17.76 13.87
CA ARG A 117 13.21 17.29 14.66
C ARG A 117 12.82 16.36 15.81
N ASP A 118 11.65 16.58 16.37
CA ASP A 118 11.03 15.80 17.46
C ASP A 118 10.12 14.69 16.98
N PHE A 119 10.30 14.26 15.71
CA PHE A 119 9.48 13.20 15.11
C PHE A 119 9.56 11.91 15.92
N GLU A 120 8.40 11.39 16.31
CA GLU A 120 8.29 10.10 17.00
C GLU A 120 8.49 8.94 16.02
N TRP A 121 9.66 8.32 16.11
CA TRP A 121 10.02 7.15 15.28
C TRP A 121 9.44 5.88 15.90
N SER A 122 8.17 5.59 15.59
CA SER A 122 7.49 4.37 16.00
C SER A 122 6.54 3.87 14.89
N LEU A 123 6.33 2.55 14.82
CA LEU A 123 5.39 1.97 13.86
C LEU A 123 3.97 2.50 14.09
N ALA A 124 3.59 2.72 15.35
CA ALA A 124 2.28 3.27 15.71
C ALA A 124 2.09 4.70 15.18
N ASN A 125 3.13 5.55 15.30
CA ASN A 125 3.06 6.91 14.74
C ASN A 125 3.00 6.90 13.21
N PHE A 126 3.81 6.08 12.54
CA PHE A 126 3.70 5.92 11.09
C PHE A 126 2.30 5.44 10.67
N ALA A 127 1.72 4.45 11.35
CA ALA A 127 0.37 3.97 11.06
C ALA A 127 -0.69 5.09 11.24
N LYS A 128 -0.56 5.93 12.26
CA LYS A 128 -1.41 7.11 12.48
C LYS A 128 -1.27 8.12 11.34
N LEU A 129 -0.05 8.39 10.88
CA LEU A 129 0.19 9.31 9.76
C LEU A 129 -0.35 8.76 8.43
N VAL A 130 -0.34 7.44 8.24
CA VAL A 130 -1.02 6.80 7.11
C VAL A 130 -2.53 7.02 7.15
N VAL A 131 -3.19 6.95 8.32
CA VAL A 131 -4.61 7.33 8.44
C VAL A 131 -4.83 8.78 8.06
N ASN A 132 -4.03 9.70 8.63
CA ASN A 132 -4.15 11.12 8.33
C ASN A 132 -3.93 11.40 6.84
N PHE A 133 -3.01 10.68 6.20
CA PHE A 133 -2.78 10.76 4.77
C PHE A 133 -4.02 10.33 3.97
N LEU A 134 -4.59 9.17 4.28
CA LEU A 134 -5.82 8.70 3.62
C LEU A 134 -6.98 9.69 3.79
N ASP A 135 -7.11 10.29 4.98
CA ASP A 135 -8.13 11.32 5.25
C ASP A 135 -7.89 12.58 4.40
N ALA A 136 -6.63 13.04 4.32
CA ALA A 136 -6.25 14.22 3.55
C ALA A 136 -6.53 14.06 2.05
N ILE A 137 -6.36 12.85 1.50
CA ILE A 137 -6.66 12.56 0.08
C ILE A 137 -8.10 12.07 -0.15
N GLY A 138 -8.93 11.99 0.91
CA GLY A 138 -10.35 11.61 0.82
C GLY A 138 -10.58 10.13 0.54
N VAL A 139 -9.68 9.24 0.96
CA VAL A 139 -9.77 7.79 0.79
C VAL A 139 -10.25 7.13 2.09
N ALA A 140 -11.45 6.57 2.10
CA ALA A 140 -12.05 5.96 3.29
C ALA A 140 -11.36 4.62 3.66
N SER A 141 -11.03 3.78 2.69
CA SER A 141 -10.34 2.49 2.87
C SER A 141 -9.57 2.12 1.61
N ALA A 142 -8.49 1.35 1.74
CA ALA A 142 -7.64 0.95 0.62
C ALA A 142 -7.13 -0.48 0.77
N HIS A 143 -6.67 -1.06 -0.35
CA HIS A 143 -5.74 -2.19 -0.31
C HIS A 143 -4.40 -1.67 0.17
N ILE A 144 -3.87 -2.22 1.27
CA ILE A 144 -2.63 -1.75 1.88
C ILE A 144 -1.50 -2.71 1.49
N ILE A 145 -0.49 -2.18 0.84
CA ILE A 145 0.66 -2.95 0.35
C ILE A 145 1.92 -2.33 0.94
N GLY A 146 2.70 -3.12 1.66
CA GLY A 146 3.94 -2.63 2.27
C GLY A 146 5.13 -3.51 1.98
N ALA A 147 6.28 -2.90 1.68
CA ALA A 147 7.55 -3.58 1.48
C ALA A 147 8.51 -3.30 2.64
N LYS A 148 9.24 -4.32 3.09
CA LYS A 148 10.24 -4.19 4.16
C LYS A 148 9.65 -3.51 5.42
N THR A 149 10.25 -2.42 5.90
CA THR A 149 9.71 -1.64 7.03
C THR A 149 8.31 -1.09 6.74
N GLY A 150 8.01 -0.73 5.48
CA GLY A 150 6.63 -0.39 5.06
C GLY A 150 5.65 -1.54 5.26
N GLY A 151 6.10 -2.80 5.17
CA GLY A 151 5.30 -3.97 5.51
C GLY A 151 5.01 -4.08 7.01
N ALA A 152 5.98 -3.75 7.88
CA ALA A 152 5.75 -3.67 9.32
C ALA A 152 4.76 -2.55 9.67
N ILE A 153 4.89 -1.37 9.03
CA ILE A 153 3.93 -0.26 9.16
C ILE A 153 2.54 -0.69 8.67
N ALA A 154 2.44 -1.41 7.56
CA ALA A 154 1.19 -1.90 7.01
C ALA A 154 0.50 -2.91 7.95
N MET A 155 1.25 -3.81 8.59
CA MET A 155 0.72 -4.73 9.61
C MET A 155 0.23 -3.97 10.85
N GLN A 156 1.00 -3.01 11.36
CA GLN A 156 0.59 -2.13 12.46
C GLN A 156 -0.70 -1.38 12.10
N PHE A 157 -0.77 -0.82 10.90
CA PHE A 157 -1.94 -0.11 10.39
C PHE A 157 -3.17 -1.02 10.32
N ALA A 158 -3.06 -2.19 9.70
CA ALA A 158 -4.17 -3.13 9.52
C ALA A 158 -4.72 -3.65 10.87
N ALA A 159 -3.85 -3.87 11.86
CA ALA A 159 -4.26 -4.25 13.20
C ALA A 159 -4.97 -3.12 13.95
N THR A 160 -4.48 -1.89 13.81
CA THR A 160 -5.01 -0.72 14.57
C THR A 160 -6.24 -0.11 13.91
N TYR A 161 -6.31 -0.13 12.56
CA TYR A 161 -7.36 0.50 11.77
C TYR A 161 -8.02 -0.49 10.79
N PRO A 162 -8.65 -1.56 11.28
CA PRO A 162 -9.20 -2.63 10.43
C PRO A 162 -10.23 -2.12 9.41
N GLN A 163 -11.03 -1.09 9.77
CA GLN A 163 -12.05 -0.49 8.89
C GLN A 163 -11.44 0.28 7.69
N ARG A 164 -10.15 0.59 7.76
CA ARG A 164 -9.42 1.32 6.72
C ARG A 164 -8.68 0.39 5.76
N THR A 165 -8.67 -0.93 6.05
CA THR A 165 -7.90 -1.97 5.34
C THR A 165 -8.84 -2.93 4.62
N ARG A 166 -8.85 -2.90 3.28
CA ARG A 166 -9.61 -3.85 2.44
C ARG A 166 -8.89 -5.19 2.37
N THR A 167 -7.63 -5.17 1.97
CA THR A 167 -6.70 -6.30 2.02
C THR A 167 -5.34 -5.81 2.48
N LEU A 168 -4.53 -6.70 3.01
CA LEU A 168 -3.16 -6.44 3.39
C LEU A 168 -2.20 -7.28 2.55
N VAL A 169 -1.17 -6.65 1.97
CA VAL A 169 -0.05 -7.34 1.33
C VAL A 169 1.26 -6.93 2.00
N VAL A 170 2.03 -7.91 2.42
CA VAL A 170 3.30 -7.71 3.13
C VAL A 170 4.42 -8.36 2.32
N ALA A 171 5.22 -7.56 1.61
CA ALA A 171 6.36 -8.05 0.83
C ALA A 171 7.66 -7.89 1.64
N SER A 172 8.16 -9.00 2.19
CA SER A 172 9.35 -9.06 3.05
C SER A 172 9.28 -8.13 4.27
N GLY A 173 8.06 -7.90 4.79
CA GLY A 173 7.89 -7.08 6.00
C GLY A 173 8.33 -7.85 7.25
N PRO A 174 9.22 -7.30 8.08
CA PRO A 174 9.64 -7.97 9.31
C PRO A 174 8.52 -7.92 10.35
N PHE A 175 8.34 -9.03 11.08
CA PHE A 175 7.37 -9.15 12.17
C PHE A 175 7.90 -8.64 13.52
N SER A 176 9.21 -8.61 13.64
CA SER A 176 9.94 -8.09 14.81
C SER A 176 11.26 -7.50 14.36
N SER A 177 11.98 -6.87 15.30
CA SER A 177 13.34 -6.38 15.04
C SER A 177 14.21 -7.46 14.39
N LEU A 178 14.95 -7.06 13.37
CA LEU A 178 15.95 -7.91 12.76
C LEU A 178 17.17 -8.03 13.70
N ASP A 179 17.82 -9.18 13.69
CA ASP A 179 19.04 -9.39 14.44
C ASP A 179 20.15 -8.45 13.89
N PRO A 180 20.72 -7.57 14.72
CA PRO A 180 21.81 -6.70 14.28
C PRO A 180 23.01 -7.45 13.71
N ALA A 181 23.26 -8.70 14.13
CA ALA A 181 24.31 -9.54 13.61
C ALA A 181 24.05 -10.00 12.16
N THR A 182 22.79 -10.02 11.73
CA THR A 182 22.39 -10.35 10.36
C THR A 182 22.21 -9.10 9.48
N ASP A 183 22.31 -7.91 10.06
CA ASP A 183 22.15 -6.64 9.34
C ASP A 183 23.43 -6.33 8.52
N ASN A 184 23.72 -7.21 7.58
CA ASN A 184 24.62 -6.87 6.49
C ASN A 184 23.88 -5.88 5.58
N ASN A 185 24.06 -4.59 5.83
CA ASN A 185 23.41 -3.47 5.15
C ASN A 185 23.83 -3.32 3.68
N SER A 186 24.48 -4.30 3.08
CA SER A 186 24.85 -4.25 1.67
C SER A 186 23.62 -4.36 0.78
N GLN A 187 23.59 -3.60 -0.31
CA GLN A 187 22.53 -3.70 -1.31
C GLN A 187 22.46 -5.09 -1.94
N GLN A 188 23.60 -5.79 -2.01
CA GLN A 188 23.67 -7.17 -2.49
C GLN A 188 22.79 -8.12 -1.66
N VAL A 189 22.80 -8.03 -0.33
CA VAL A 189 21.95 -8.84 0.56
C VAL A 189 20.48 -8.46 0.40
N ARG A 190 20.19 -7.18 0.16
CA ARG A 190 18.80 -6.69 0.02
C ARG A 190 18.20 -7.07 -1.30
N LEU A 191 18.94 -6.88 -2.39
CA LEU A 191 18.44 -7.04 -3.76
C LEU A 191 18.74 -8.42 -4.36
N GLY A 192 19.63 -9.20 -3.73
CA GLY A 192 20.02 -10.54 -4.15
C GLY A 192 21.15 -10.55 -5.19
N SER A 193 21.62 -11.76 -5.52
CA SER A 193 22.76 -11.98 -6.40
C SER A 193 22.51 -11.59 -7.86
N LEU A 194 21.26 -11.42 -8.26
CA LEU A 194 20.87 -11.04 -9.63
C LEU A 194 20.71 -9.53 -9.82
N ALA A 195 20.84 -8.73 -8.76
CA ALA A 195 20.73 -7.28 -8.87
C ALA A 195 21.82 -6.69 -9.76
N SER A 196 21.44 -5.76 -10.63
CA SER A 196 22.40 -5.04 -11.47
C SER A 196 23.21 -4.02 -10.65
N LYS A 197 24.34 -3.58 -11.23
CA LYS A 197 25.14 -2.51 -10.60
C LYS A 197 24.36 -1.20 -10.54
N GLU A 198 23.56 -0.93 -11.54
CA GLU A 198 22.71 0.26 -11.65
C GLU A 198 21.63 0.27 -10.57
N GLU A 199 20.97 -0.88 -10.32
CA GLU A 199 20.01 -1.02 -9.22
C GLU A 199 20.69 -0.79 -7.87
N MET A 200 21.82 -1.44 -7.61
CA MET A 200 22.56 -1.24 -6.37
C MET A 200 22.96 0.22 -6.16
N ALA A 201 23.50 0.87 -7.21
CA ALA A 201 23.88 2.29 -7.15
C ALA A 201 22.68 3.21 -6.88
N TYR A 202 21.51 2.91 -7.45
CA TYR A 202 20.29 3.65 -7.19
C TYR A 202 19.85 3.59 -5.71
N PHE A 203 19.86 2.40 -5.12
CA PHE A 203 19.53 2.24 -3.70
C PHE A 203 20.58 2.83 -2.76
N ASP A 204 21.86 2.79 -3.12
CA ASP A 204 22.91 3.50 -2.40
C ASP A 204 22.70 5.01 -2.41
N LYS A 205 22.34 5.56 -3.56
CA LYS A 205 21.98 6.98 -3.70
C LYS A 205 20.80 7.34 -2.77
N LEU A 206 19.70 6.58 -2.76
CA LEU A 206 18.56 6.85 -1.88
C LEU A 206 18.95 6.84 -0.39
N ARG A 207 19.82 5.89 0.01
CA ARG A 207 20.36 5.86 1.36
C ARG A 207 21.15 7.11 1.68
N ASP A 208 22.01 7.54 0.77
CA ASP A 208 22.93 8.66 0.99
C ASP A 208 22.18 10.01 0.99
N GLU A 209 21.11 10.13 0.22
CA GLU A 209 20.19 11.28 0.23
C GLU A 209 19.31 11.35 1.50
N THR A 210 19.15 10.23 2.23
CA THR A 210 18.39 10.22 3.48
C THR A 210 19.18 10.92 4.59
N SER A 211 18.56 11.84 5.32
CA SER A 211 19.22 12.62 6.39
C SER A 211 19.77 11.71 7.49
N ALA A 212 20.84 12.15 8.15
CA ALA A 212 21.42 11.42 9.28
C ALA A 212 20.43 11.25 10.44
N ASP A 213 19.56 12.24 10.66
CA ASP A 213 18.52 12.19 11.71
C ASP A 213 17.47 11.13 11.39
N THR A 214 17.00 11.08 10.15
CA THR A 214 16.08 10.03 9.68
C THR A 214 16.73 8.64 9.79
N ARG A 215 17.99 8.48 9.36
CA ARG A 215 18.69 7.19 9.49
C ARG A 215 18.81 6.75 10.95
N ARG A 216 19.13 7.66 11.88
CA ARG A 216 19.18 7.32 13.31
C ARG A 216 17.81 6.97 13.88
N GLY A 217 16.79 7.77 13.55
CA GLY A 217 15.43 7.57 14.04
C GLY A 217 14.83 6.24 13.59
N VAL A 218 14.88 5.97 12.28
CA VAL A 218 14.37 4.70 11.74
C VAL A 218 15.21 3.52 12.21
N GLY A 219 16.54 3.65 12.31
CA GLY A 219 17.43 2.61 12.86
C GLY A 219 17.00 2.22 14.28
N LYS A 220 16.75 3.20 15.15
CA LYS A 220 16.23 2.96 16.52
C LYS A 220 14.87 2.28 16.50
N MET A 221 13.96 2.67 15.61
CA MET A 221 12.65 2.05 15.48
C MET A 221 12.74 0.58 15.07
N ILE A 222 13.51 0.27 14.01
CA ILE A 222 13.60 -1.10 13.49
C ILE A 222 14.42 -2.06 14.37
N SER A 223 15.26 -1.54 15.26
CA SER A 223 16.03 -2.36 16.19
C SER A 223 15.24 -2.78 17.44
N ASN A 224 14.04 -2.24 17.66
CA ASN A 224 13.27 -2.49 18.89
C ASN A 224 11.76 -2.47 18.64
N PHE A 225 11.25 -3.43 17.88
CA PHE A 225 9.81 -3.63 17.76
C PHE A 225 9.45 -5.11 17.70
N ASN A 226 8.20 -5.41 18.08
CA ASN A 226 7.62 -6.74 17.97
C ASN A 226 6.11 -6.58 17.71
N LEU A 227 5.64 -7.10 16.58
CA LEU A 227 4.22 -7.06 16.19
C LEU A 227 3.43 -8.28 16.64
N GLU A 228 4.06 -9.25 17.32
CA GLU A 228 3.47 -10.54 17.62
C GLU A 228 2.08 -10.45 18.28
N SER A 229 1.93 -9.54 19.25
CA SER A 229 0.64 -9.32 19.95
C SER A 229 -0.42 -8.63 19.09
N LEU A 230 -0.04 -7.98 18.01
CA LEU A 230 -0.94 -7.28 17.11
C LEU A 230 -1.42 -8.16 15.95
N LEU A 231 -0.65 -9.17 15.55
CA LEU A 231 -0.99 -10.00 14.39
C LEU A 231 -2.40 -10.64 14.47
N PRO A 232 -2.88 -11.13 15.63
CA PRO A 232 -4.23 -11.67 15.74
C PRO A 232 -5.36 -10.64 15.53
N GLN A 233 -5.04 -9.34 15.62
CA GLN A 233 -5.99 -8.24 15.43
C GLN A 233 -6.18 -7.88 13.95
N ILE A 234 -5.33 -8.39 13.06
CA ILE A 234 -5.45 -8.19 11.61
C ILE A 234 -6.59 -9.09 11.12
N VAL A 235 -7.71 -8.46 10.74
CA VAL A 235 -8.91 -9.15 10.23
C VAL A 235 -8.98 -9.15 8.71
N ALA A 236 -8.31 -8.19 8.06
CA ALA A 236 -8.28 -8.09 6.61
C ALA A 236 -7.64 -9.35 5.97
N PRO A 237 -8.17 -9.83 4.84
CA PRO A 237 -7.48 -10.84 4.04
C PRO A 237 -6.04 -10.42 3.78
N THR A 238 -5.08 -11.30 4.07
CA THR A 238 -3.66 -10.95 4.07
C THR A 238 -2.85 -11.87 3.16
N LEU A 239 -2.00 -11.30 2.31
CA LEU A 239 -0.97 -12.02 1.55
C LEU A 239 0.41 -11.64 2.08
N ILE A 240 1.16 -12.62 2.58
CA ILE A 240 2.56 -12.46 2.96
C ILE A 240 3.41 -13.01 1.82
N ILE A 241 4.34 -12.21 1.32
CA ILE A 241 5.29 -12.58 0.27
C ILE A 241 6.68 -12.53 0.86
N THR A 242 7.42 -13.61 0.74
CA THR A 242 8.81 -13.72 1.23
C THR A 242 9.68 -14.48 0.25
N SER A 243 10.98 -14.55 0.51
CA SER A 243 11.93 -15.36 -0.23
C SER A 243 12.37 -16.59 0.57
N ASP A 244 12.70 -17.66 -0.14
CA ASP A 244 13.17 -18.93 0.46
C ASP A 244 14.59 -18.84 1.03
N ARG A 245 15.41 -17.90 0.55
CA ARG A 245 16.83 -17.80 0.87
C ARG A 245 17.26 -16.40 1.36
N SER A 246 16.34 -15.65 1.95
CA SER A 246 16.66 -14.34 2.54
C SER A 246 17.63 -14.48 3.69
N ALA A 247 18.71 -13.69 3.66
CA ALA A 247 19.66 -13.60 4.77
C ALA A 247 19.12 -12.74 5.94
N LEU A 248 18.09 -11.89 5.71
CA LEU A 248 17.58 -10.95 6.73
C LEU A 248 16.34 -11.46 7.46
N GLN A 249 15.59 -12.39 6.87
CA GLN A 249 14.41 -12.97 7.47
C GLN A 249 14.31 -14.45 7.14
N SER A 250 14.50 -15.30 8.12
CA SER A 250 14.45 -16.75 7.93
C SER A 250 13.02 -17.24 7.68
N MET A 251 12.88 -18.34 6.93
CA MET A 251 11.61 -19.04 6.75
C MET A 251 11.02 -19.52 8.07
N GLU A 252 11.84 -19.92 9.04
CA GLU A 252 11.41 -20.28 10.37
C GLU A 252 10.65 -19.11 11.04
N THR A 253 11.20 -17.90 10.97
CA THR A 253 10.54 -16.71 11.49
C THR A 253 9.19 -16.48 10.79
N VAL A 254 9.14 -16.57 9.47
CA VAL A 254 7.89 -16.37 8.72
C VAL A 254 6.84 -17.42 9.11
N LEU A 255 7.21 -18.69 9.17
CA LEU A 255 6.32 -19.79 9.54
C LEU A 255 5.85 -19.73 11.01
N ARG A 256 6.62 -19.09 11.89
CA ARG A 256 6.24 -18.84 13.28
C ARG A 256 5.17 -17.74 13.38
N PHE A 257 5.28 -16.66 12.62
CA PHE A 257 4.44 -15.48 12.75
C PHE A 257 3.21 -15.48 11.84
N GLN A 258 3.33 -15.98 10.60
CA GLN A 258 2.24 -15.95 9.63
C GLN A 258 0.94 -16.59 10.15
N PRO A 259 0.93 -17.74 10.84
CA PRO A 259 -0.31 -18.37 11.32
C PRO A 259 -1.07 -17.54 12.38
N LYS A 260 -0.41 -16.53 12.97
CA LYS A 260 -1.06 -15.61 13.93
C LYS A 260 -2.01 -14.61 13.24
N ILE A 261 -1.89 -14.43 11.93
CA ILE A 261 -2.86 -13.69 11.10
C ILE A 261 -3.85 -14.72 10.53
N ARG A 262 -5.05 -14.79 11.09
CA ARG A 262 -6.02 -15.87 10.82
C ARG A 262 -6.39 -16.02 9.34
N ASN A 263 -6.61 -14.90 8.65
CA ASN A 263 -6.99 -14.89 7.23
C ASN A 263 -5.77 -14.53 6.38
N SER A 264 -4.72 -15.37 6.41
CA SER A 264 -3.50 -15.10 5.68
C SER A 264 -3.07 -16.26 4.80
N ARG A 265 -2.46 -15.87 3.66
CA ARG A 265 -1.79 -16.77 2.71
C ARG A 265 -0.31 -16.43 2.67
N LEU A 266 0.52 -17.41 2.42
CA LEU A 266 1.97 -17.25 2.26
C LEU A 266 2.37 -17.58 0.82
N LEU A 267 3.07 -16.65 0.18
CA LEU A 267 3.77 -16.84 -1.08
C LEU A 267 5.27 -16.84 -0.81
N VAL A 268 5.94 -17.91 -1.20
CA VAL A 268 7.39 -18.04 -1.08
C VAL A 268 7.98 -17.97 -2.48
N LEU A 269 8.85 -16.99 -2.73
CA LEU A 269 9.54 -16.81 -4.00
C LEU A 269 10.96 -17.37 -3.92
N THR A 270 11.37 -18.07 -4.97
CA THR A 270 12.73 -18.62 -5.06
C THR A 270 13.71 -17.51 -5.44
N THR A 271 14.36 -16.95 -4.43
CA THR A 271 15.40 -15.91 -4.57
C THR A 271 16.17 -15.73 -3.26
N ASP A 272 17.41 -15.26 -3.35
CA ASP A 272 18.20 -14.81 -2.22
C ASP A 272 17.96 -13.33 -1.84
N ALA A 273 17.18 -12.62 -2.64
CA ALA A 273 16.82 -11.24 -2.35
C ALA A 273 15.89 -11.14 -1.12
N TYR A 274 16.22 -10.26 -0.18
CA TYR A 274 15.29 -9.86 0.87
C TYR A 274 14.17 -8.98 0.32
N HIS A 275 14.50 -8.02 -0.55
CA HIS A 275 13.55 -7.05 -1.08
C HIS A 275 12.78 -7.61 -2.29
N VAL A 276 11.89 -8.58 -2.05
CA VAL A 276 11.15 -9.25 -3.13
C VAL A 276 10.27 -8.30 -3.95
N ALA A 277 9.76 -7.22 -3.35
CA ALA A 277 8.93 -6.25 -4.07
C ALA A 277 9.66 -5.55 -5.23
N VAL A 278 11.00 -5.48 -5.18
CA VAL A 278 11.83 -4.97 -6.27
C VAL A 278 12.39 -6.12 -7.10
N ALA A 279 13.11 -7.05 -6.46
CA ALA A 279 13.82 -8.12 -7.16
C ALA A 279 12.90 -9.10 -7.91
N LYS A 280 11.63 -9.20 -7.49
CA LYS A 280 10.61 -10.10 -8.03
C LYS A 280 9.28 -9.38 -8.27
N ALA A 281 9.34 -8.16 -8.80
CA ALA A 281 8.18 -7.29 -8.96
C ALA A 281 7.07 -7.96 -9.80
N ASP A 282 7.40 -8.62 -10.90
CA ASP A 282 6.41 -9.25 -11.79
C ASP A 282 5.66 -10.40 -11.12
N GLU A 283 6.39 -11.28 -10.41
CA GLU A 283 5.79 -12.39 -9.67
C GLU A 283 4.94 -11.89 -8.51
N CYS A 284 5.41 -10.86 -7.80
CA CYS A 284 4.65 -10.20 -6.74
C CYS A 284 3.35 -9.61 -7.27
N VAL A 285 3.41 -8.78 -8.32
CA VAL A 285 2.24 -8.12 -8.92
C VAL A 285 1.22 -9.14 -9.43
N THR A 286 1.68 -10.18 -10.14
CA THR A 286 0.81 -11.26 -10.62
C THR A 286 0.02 -11.90 -9.49
N SER A 287 0.71 -12.24 -8.40
CA SER A 287 0.10 -12.90 -7.24
C SER A 287 -0.81 -11.97 -6.46
N VAL A 288 -0.45 -10.68 -6.33
CA VAL A 288 -1.28 -9.69 -5.64
C VAL A 288 -2.57 -9.40 -6.39
N LEU A 289 -2.52 -9.26 -7.72
CA LEU A 289 -3.72 -9.06 -8.54
C LEU A 289 -4.67 -10.27 -8.45
N ALA A 290 -4.14 -11.50 -8.48
CA ALA A 290 -4.93 -12.71 -8.28
C ALA A 290 -5.55 -12.75 -6.88
N PHE A 291 -4.76 -12.48 -5.84
CA PHE A 291 -5.20 -12.48 -4.45
C PHE A 291 -6.34 -11.48 -4.18
N ILE A 292 -6.20 -10.24 -4.64
CA ILE A 292 -7.23 -9.20 -4.42
C ILE A 292 -8.53 -9.58 -5.13
N ARG A 293 -8.47 -10.09 -6.37
CA ARG A 293 -9.65 -10.54 -7.11
C ARG A 293 -10.38 -11.67 -6.39
N GLU A 294 -9.66 -12.71 -5.97
CA GLU A 294 -10.24 -13.86 -5.27
C GLU A 294 -10.89 -13.47 -3.93
N THR A 295 -10.34 -12.47 -3.23
CA THR A 295 -10.93 -11.98 -1.98
C THR A 295 -12.17 -11.12 -2.21
N GLY A 296 -12.24 -10.37 -3.31
CA GLY A 296 -13.42 -9.59 -3.71
C GLY A 296 -14.61 -10.46 -4.16
N GLU A 297 -14.35 -11.64 -4.72
CA GLU A 297 -15.39 -12.59 -5.14
C GLU A 297 -16.00 -13.37 -3.94
N GLN A 298 -15.35 -13.32 -2.77
CA GLN A 298 -15.80 -14.04 -1.55
C GLN A 298 -16.53 -13.13 -0.56
N ALA A 299 -16.55 -11.81 -0.77
CA ALA A 299 -17.18 -10.81 0.08
C ALA A 299 -18.58 -10.42 -0.42
#